data_c9a8fde8a1daaec3bce9a4fe92ff7efa
#
_entry.id   c9a8fde8a1daaec3bce9a4fe92ff7efa
#
_cell.length_a   1.000
_cell.length_b   1.000
_cell.length_c   1.000
_cell.angle_alpha   90.00
_cell.angle_beta   90.00
_cell.angle_gamma   90.00
#
_symmetry.space_group_name_H-M   'P 1'
#
loop_
_entity.id
_entity.type
_entity.pdbx_description
1 polymer ?
#
loop_
_entity_poly.entity_id
_entity_poly.type
_entity_poly.pdbx_seq_one_letter_code
_entity_poly.pdbx_strand_id
1 'polypeptide(L)'
;GGEAPLASSDAVRAAVRDLLRHGGFKPTGRSKPASEYLIRASAEGALGSINAAVDVCNAVSLHGGLPISVIDLDRATPPFAIAIAKEGTSYVFNASGQTLDVGGLVALFDAEGPCANAVKDAQRTKTSPGSTRTLTVIWGTSRLEGRTRESFAWYRRLLEALGARVSESATR
;
A
#
# COMPACT_ATOMS: atom_id res chain seq x y z
N GLY A 1 -10.27 8.85 -21.37
CA GLY A 1 -10.13 9.10 -19.95
C GLY A 1 -11.50 9.30 -19.31
N GLY A 2 -11.91 8.37 -18.46
CA GLY A 2 -13.10 8.53 -17.63
C GLY A 2 -12.73 9.19 -16.29
N GLU A 3 -13.70 9.79 -15.64
CA GLU A 3 -13.57 10.34 -14.30
C GLU A 3 -13.22 9.24 -13.30
N ALA A 4 -12.39 9.54 -12.30
CA ALA A 4 -12.04 8.57 -11.25
C ALA A 4 -13.32 8.20 -10.46
N PRO A 5 -13.60 6.90 -10.23
CA PRO A 5 -14.83 6.48 -9.57
C PRO A 5 -14.84 6.78 -8.07
N LEU A 6 -13.70 7.14 -7.51
CA LEU A 6 -13.50 7.42 -6.08
C LEU A 6 -12.86 8.79 -5.90
N ALA A 7 -13.23 9.46 -4.80
CA ALA A 7 -12.59 10.70 -4.37
C ALA A 7 -12.12 10.56 -2.91
N SER A 8 -10.89 10.98 -2.63
CA SER A 8 -10.39 11.10 -1.25
C SER A 8 -11.05 12.28 -0.54
N SER A 9 -11.13 12.19 0.79
CA SER A 9 -11.70 13.24 1.65
C SER A 9 -11.03 13.23 3.03
N ASP A 10 -11.31 14.24 3.83
CA ASP A 10 -10.84 14.28 5.22
C ASP A 10 -11.41 13.14 6.08
N ALA A 11 -12.66 12.72 5.80
CA ALA A 11 -13.26 11.57 6.47
C ALA A 11 -12.52 10.27 6.12
N VAL A 12 -12.16 10.07 4.86
CA VAL A 12 -11.35 8.91 4.43
C VAL A 12 -9.99 8.94 5.11
N ARG A 13 -9.33 10.09 5.14
CA ARG A 13 -8.02 10.27 5.79
C ARG A 13 -8.09 9.96 7.29
N ALA A 14 -9.11 10.44 7.99
CA ALA A 14 -9.31 10.15 9.41
C ALA A 14 -9.50 8.65 9.66
N ALA A 15 -10.33 7.97 8.87
CA ALA A 15 -10.55 6.53 8.98
C ALA A 15 -9.28 5.70 8.73
N VAL A 16 -8.46 6.09 7.74
CA VAL A 16 -7.17 5.45 7.46
C VAL A 16 -6.18 5.65 8.62
N ARG A 17 -6.11 6.85 9.21
CA ARG A 17 -5.26 7.08 10.38
C ARG A 17 -5.70 6.24 11.59
N ASP A 18 -7.00 6.04 11.77
CA ASP A 18 -7.52 5.16 12.82
C ASP A 18 -7.17 3.69 12.56
N LEU A 19 -7.16 3.24 11.29
CA LEU A 19 -6.65 1.93 10.93
C LEU A 19 -5.19 1.75 11.38
N LEU A 20 -4.33 2.74 11.12
CA LEU A 20 -2.92 2.66 11.54
C LEU A 20 -2.76 2.58 13.06
N ARG A 21 -3.67 3.21 13.82
CA ARG A 21 -3.65 3.18 15.30
C ARG A 21 -4.15 1.86 15.90
N HIS A 22 -4.72 0.98 15.11
CA HIS A 22 -5.39 -0.23 15.60
C HIS A 22 -4.52 -1.10 16.51
N GLY A 23 -3.23 -1.25 16.20
CA GLY A 23 -2.26 -1.98 17.02
C GLY A 23 -1.38 -1.09 17.91
N GLY A 24 -1.76 0.19 18.11
CA GLY A 24 -1.01 1.13 18.95
C GLY A 24 -0.02 2.03 18.21
N PHE A 25 0.10 1.91 16.89
CA PHE A 25 0.99 2.77 16.10
C PHE A 25 0.55 4.23 16.14
N LYS A 26 1.51 5.16 16.09
CA LYS A 26 1.25 6.61 16.11
C LYS A 26 1.56 7.22 14.73
N PRO A 27 0.54 7.48 13.87
CA PRO A 27 0.74 8.01 12.53
C PRO A 27 1.05 9.51 12.54
N THR A 28 2.26 9.88 12.96
CA THR A 28 2.72 11.27 13.07
C THR A 28 4.01 11.51 12.29
N GLY A 29 4.31 12.75 11.95
CA GLY A 29 5.57 13.13 11.31
C GLY A 29 5.81 12.38 10.00
N ARG A 30 6.91 11.62 9.93
CA ARG A 30 7.30 10.81 8.75
C ARG A 30 6.55 9.47 8.64
N SER A 31 5.70 9.15 9.61
CA SER A 31 4.97 7.89 9.71
C SER A 31 3.48 8.04 9.35
N LYS A 32 3.16 8.94 8.42
CA LYS A 32 1.82 9.15 7.89
C LYS A 32 1.46 8.06 6.87
N PRO A 33 0.15 7.82 6.62
CA PRO A 33 -0.30 6.92 5.56
C PRO A 33 0.33 7.22 4.20
N ALA A 34 0.65 6.20 3.42
CA ALA A 34 1.25 6.34 2.09
C ALA A 34 0.37 7.19 1.16
N SER A 35 -0.96 7.06 1.25
CA SER A 35 -1.92 7.87 0.48
C SER A 35 -1.80 9.37 0.73
N GLU A 36 -1.43 9.80 1.94
CA GLU A 36 -1.20 11.22 2.23
C GLU A 36 0.07 11.77 1.58
N TYR A 37 1.12 10.93 1.46
CA TYR A 37 2.33 11.31 0.73
C TYR A 37 2.06 11.43 -0.77
N LEU A 38 1.22 10.56 -1.34
CA LEU A 38 0.84 10.61 -2.74
C LEU A 38 0.08 11.88 -3.08
N ILE A 39 -0.87 12.28 -2.24
CA ILE A 39 -1.63 13.54 -2.42
C ILE A 39 -0.67 14.73 -2.46
N ARG A 40 0.27 14.79 -1.54
CA ARG A 40 1.28 15.83 -1.50
C ARG A 40 2.20 15.80 -2.72
N ALA A 41 2.77 14.64 -3.05
CA ALA A 41 3.67 14.48 -4.20
C ALA A 41 2.98 14.83 -5.53
N SER A 42 1.69 14.50 -5.66
CA SER A 42 0.88 14.90 -6.82
C SER A 42 0.72 16.43 -6.92
N ALA A 43 0.43 17.10 -5.81
CA ALA A 43 0.31 18.56 -5.78
C ALA A 43 1.64 19.27 -6.11
N GLU A 44 2.78 18.64 -5.76
CA GLU A 44 4.13 19.15 -6.04
C GLU A 44 4.65 18.74 -7.45
N GLY A 45 3.87 17.97 -8.24
CA GLY A 45 4.29 17.45 -9.55
C GLY A 45 5.44 16.43 -9.48
N ALA A 46 5.65 15.81 -8.32
CA ALA A 46 6.78 14.93 -8.04
C ALA A 46 6.49 13.43 -8.28
N LEU A 47 5.30 13.07 -8.78
CA LEU A 47 4.97 11.69 -9.11
C LEU A 47 5.62 11.28 -10.42
N GLY A 48 6.59 10.34 -10.35
CA GLY A 48 7.20 9.69 -11.52
C GLY A 48 6.60 8.31 -11.77
N SER A 49 6.74 7.81 -13.00
CA SER A 49 6.40 6.43 -13.36
C SER A 49 7.53 5.48 -12.92
N ILE A 50 7.15 4.31 -12.40
CA ILE A 50 8.08 3.25 -11.99
C ILE A 50 7.83 1.98 -12.81
N ASN A 51 6.62 1.46 -12.74
CA ASN A 51 6.11 0.35 -13.54
C ASN A 51 4.58 0.37 -13.49
N ALA A 52 3.92 -0.36 -14.40
CA ALA A 52 2.47 -0.33 -14.53
C ALA A 52 1.72 -0.65 -13.22
N ALA A 53 2.20 -1.62 -12.43
CA ALA A 53 1.54 -2.01 -11.18
C ALA A 53 1.60 -0.88 -10.13
N VAL A 54 2.75 -0.22 -10.01
CA VAL A 54 2.94 0.92 -9.07
C VAL A 54 2.21 2.16 -9.57
N ASP A 55 2.22 2.44 -10.86
CA ASP A 55 1.57 3.62 -11.43
C ASP A 55 0.05 3.54 -11.25
N VAL A 56 -0.55 2.36 -11.49
CA VAL A 56 -1.97 2.10 -11.21
C VAL A 56 -2.25 2.15 -9.71
N CYS A 57 -1.38 1.56 -8.88
CA CYS A 57 -1.46 1.65 -7.42
C CYS A 57 -1.51 3.13 -6.97
N ASN A 58 -0.60 3.96 -7.45
CA ASN A 58 -0.54 5.37 -7.09
C ASN A 58 -1.80 6.12 -7.54
N ALA A 59 -2.31 5.88 -8.74
CA ALA A 59 -3.54 6.49 -9.22
C ALA A 59 -4.75 6.11 -8.34
N VAL A 60 -4.93 4.83 -8.06
CA VAL A 60 -6.06 4.34 -7.23
C VAL A 60 -5.94 4.83 -5.78
N SER A 61 -4.74 4.81 -5.21
CA SER A 61 -4.49 5.30 -3.85
C SER A 61 -4.69 6.81 -3.72
N LEU A 62 -4.23 7.59 -4.71
CA LEU A 62 -4.39 9.04 -4.74
C LEU A 62 -5.88 9.45 -4.73
N HIS A 63 -6.67 8.86 -5.61
CA HIS A 63 -8.09 9.19 -5.73
C HIS A 63 -8.93 8.48 -4.64
N GLY A 64 -8.67 7.21 -4.39
CA GLY A 64 -9.42 6.42 -3.40
C GLY A 64 -9.11 6.77 -1.94
N GLY A 65 -7.93 7.32 -1.67
CA GLY A 65 -7.46 7.69 -0.33
C GLY A 65 -6.98 6.52 0.52
N LEU A 66 -7.17 5.26 0.08
CA LEU A 66 -6.64 4.09 0.78
C LEU A 66 -5.16 3.89 0.45
N PRO A 67 -4.30 3.62 1.44
CA PRO A 67 -2.94 3.17 1.18
C PRO A 67 -2.94 1.82 0.46
N ILE A 68 -2.03 1.65 -0.48
CA ILE A 68 -1.87 0.41 -1.24
C ILE A 68 -0.39 0.06 -1.28
N SER A 69 -0.06 -1.18 -0.99
CA SER A 69 1.29 -1.73 -1.12
C SER A 69 1.38 -2.64 -2.33
N VAL A 70 2.50 -2.58 -3.04
CA VAL A 70 2.82 -3.48 -4.16
C VAL A 70 4.21 -4.05 -3.93
N ILE A 71 4.31 -5.36 -3.72
CA ILE A 71 5.57 -6.06 -3.55
C ILE A 71 5.87 -6.97 -4.73
N ASP A 72 7.15 -7.20 -5.00
CA ASP A 72 7.65 -8.10 -6.01
C ASP A 72 7.66 -9.54 -5.45
N LEU A 73 6.91 -10.44 -6.07
CA LEU A 73 6.84 -11.85 -5.65
C LEU A 73 8.12 -12.63 -5.92
N ASP A 74 8.99 -12.15 -6.81
CA ASP A 74 10.28 -12.78 -7.06
C ASP A 74 11.34 -12.36 -6.02
N ARG A 75 11.00 -11.38 -5.17
CA ARG A 75 11.83 -10.86 -4.07
C ARG A 75 11.26 -11.14 -2.69
N ALA A 76 10.11 -11.76 -2.60
CA ALA A 76 9.42 -12.10 -1.36
C ALA A 76 9.31 -13.62 -1.21
N THR A 77 9.42 -14.12 0.01
CA THR A 77 9.45 -15.55 0.31
C THR A 77 8.15 -15.97 1.00
N PRO A 78 7.27 -16.78 0.36
CA PRO A 78 6.07 -17.28 1.04
C PRO A 78 6.42 -18.20 2.23
N PRO A 79 5.49 -18.41 3.21
CA PRO A 79 4.09 -17.98 3.18
C PRO A 79 3.88 -16.52 3.53
N PHE A 80 2.75 -15.95 3.06
CA PHE A 80 2.34 -14.59 3.39
C PHE A 80 1.28 -14.60 4.49
N ALA A 81 1.37 -13.61 5.40
CA ALA A 81 0.39 -13.40 6.45
C ALA A 81 0.20 -11.91 6.74
N ILE A 82 -0.99 -11.53 7.18
CA ILE A 82 -1.26 -10.18 7.69
C ILE A 82 -1.39 -10.27 9.21
N ALA A 83 -0.60 -9.47 9.92
CA ALA A 83 -0.58 -9.43 11.37
C ALA A 83 -0.16 -8.04 11.88
N ILE A 84 -0.38 -7.78 13.17
CA ILE A 84 0.18 -6.60 13.84
C ILE A 84 1.65 -6.88 14.17
N ALA A 85 2.53 -6.00 13.71
CA ALA A 85 3.96 -6.10 14.00
C ALA A 85 4.22 -5.87 15.49
N LYS A 86 5.09 -6.70 16.07
CA LYS A 86 5.48 -6.61 17.49
C LYS A 86 6.26 -5.30 17.73
N GLU A 87 6.20 -4.81 18.95
CA GLU A 87 7.02 -3.68 19.40
C GLU A 87 8.50 -3.94 19.14
N GLY A 88 9.25 -2.91 18.73
CA GLY A 88 10.66 -3.00 18.38
C GLY A 88 10.96 -3.62 17.01
N THR A 89 9.93 -3.98 16.24
CA THR A 89 10.11 -4.45 14.87
C THR A 89 10.36 -3.27 13.92
N SER A 90 11.40 -3.39 13.10
CA SER A 90 11.72 -2.36 12.10
C SER A 90 12.26 -2.99 10.82
N TYR A 91 12.25 -2.22 9.73
CA TYR A 91 12.91 -2.59 8.48
C TYR A 91 13.44 -1.38 7.70
N VAL A 92 14.39 -1.62 6.82
CA VAL A 92 14.86 -0.63 5.85
C VAL A 92 13.80 -0.41 4.79
N PHE A 93 13.41 0.84 4.52
CA PHE A 93 12.35 1.17 3.57
C PHE A 93 12.83 1.86 2.29
N ASN A 94 14.10 2.23 2.18
CA ASN A 94 14.67 2.85 0.98
C ASN A 94 16.13 2.46 0.74
N ALA A 95 16.62 2.77 -0.46
CA ALA A 95 17.97 2.43 -0.88
C ALA A 95 19.08 3.15 -0.07
N SER A 96 18.76 4.25 0.62
CA SER A 96 19.71 4.94 1.51
C SER A 96 19.84 4.31 2.90
N GLY A 97 19.17 3.17 3.14
CA GLY A 97 19.28 2.43 4.39
C GLY A 97 18.47 3.00 5.56
N GLN A 98 17.55 3.94 5.30
CA GLN A 98 16.70 4.47 6.36
C GLN A 98 15.71 3.41 6.85
N THR A 99 15.52 3.34 8.17
CA THR A 99 14.64 2.40 8.83
C THR A 99 13.31 3.02 9.21
N LEU A 100 12.26 2.18 9.24
CA LEU A 100 10.96 2.48 9.79
C LEU A 100 10.69 1.52 10.94
N ASP A 101 10.38 2.04 12.13
CA ASP A 101 9.76 1.26 13.19
C ASP A 101 8.31 0.98 12.79
N VAL A 102 7.96 -0.30 12.73
CA VAL A 102 6.64 -0.77 12.31
C VAL A 102 5.84 -1.38 13.46
N GLY A 103 6.38 -1.32 14.68
CA GLY A 103 5.70 -1.82 15.88
C GLY A 103 4.28 -1.24 16.01
N GLY A 104 3.30 -2.11 16.21
CA GLY A 104 1.89 -1.74 16.28
C GLY A 104 1.18 -1.51 14.94
N LEU A 105 1.89 -1.55 13.80
CA LEU A 105 1.24 -1.51 12.48
C LEU A 105 0.69 -2.87 12.08
N VAL A 106 -0.47 -2.86 11.44
CA VAL A 106 -0.91 -3.98 10.62
C VAL A 106 0.00 -4.05 9.40
N ALA A 107 0.65 -5.19 9.19
CA ALA A 107 1.63 -5.38 8.15
C ALA A 107 1.47 -6.72 7.42
N LEU A 108 1.92 -6.76 6.18
CA LEU A 108 2.14 -8.00 5.45
C LEU A 108 3.50 -8.55 5.86
N PHE A 109 3.51 -9.84 6.18
CA PHE A 109 4.70 -10.63 6.47
C PHE A 109 4.90 -11.65 5.35
N ASP A 110 6.15 -11.88 5.02
CA ASP A 110 6.60 -13.08 4.33
C ASP A 110 7.44 -13.95 5.29
N ALA A 111 8.08 -15.01 4.81
CA ALA A 111 8.88 -15.90 5.65
C ALA A 111 10.09 -15.20 6.32
N GLU A 112 10.54 -14.07 5.79
CA GLU A 112 11.68 -13.31 6.32
C GLU A 112 11.26 -12.23 7.33
N GLY A 113 9.96 -11.94 7.46
CA GLY A 113 9.43 -10.94 8.38
C GLY A 113 8.51 -9.92 7.72
N PRO A 114 8.22 -8.77 8.37
CA PRO A 114 7.34 -7.77 7.80
C PRO A 114 7.95 -7.17 6.53
N CYS A 115 7.14 -7.02 5.48
CA CYS A 115 7.60 -6.54 4.18
C CYS A 115 6.78 -5.40 3.59
N ALA A 116 5.53 -5.20 4.04
CA ALA A 116 4.70 -4.08 3.57
C ALA A 116 3.72 -3.62 4.63
N ASN A 117 3.32 -2.36 4.59
CA ASN A 117 2.28 -1.78 5.42
C ASN A 117 1.71 -0.49 4.80
N ALA A 118 0.71 0.10 5.44
CA ALA A 118 0.03 1.30 4.97
C ALA A 118 0.87 2.60 5.02
N VAL A 119 2.12 2.56 5.47
CA VAL A 119 3.02 3.72 5.59
C VAL A 119 4.14 3.69 4.54
N LYS A 120 4.99 2.67 4.59
CA LYS A 120 6.10 2.47 3.64
C LYS A 120 6.46 0.98 3.59
N ASP A 121 6.66 0.46 2.39
CA ASP A 121 7.06 -0.93 2.18
C ASP A 121 8.56 -1.14 2.39
N ALA A 122 8.95 -2.35 2.79
CA ALA A 122 10.34 -2.73 2.97
C ALA A 122 11.12 -2.68 1.65
N GLN A 123 12.33 -2.16 1.69
CA GLN A 123 13.19 -2.04 0.50
C GLN A 123 13.46 -3.38 -0.18
N ARG A 124 13.58 -4.46 0.61
CA ARG A 124 13.91 -5.80 0.09
C ARG A 124 12.90 -6.38 -0.88
N THR A 125 11.60 -6.06 -0.70
CA THR A 125 10.50 -6.59 -1.51
C THR A 125 9.91 -5.58 -2.50
N LYS A 126 10.49 -4.38 -2.61
CA LYS A 126 10.02 -3.37 -3.56
C LYS A 126 10.14 -3.85 -5.00
N THR A 127 9.17 -3.44 -5.80
CA THR A 127 9.19 -3.64 -7.24
C THR A 127 10.29 -2.83 -7.92
N SER A 128 10.66 -3.27 -9.11
CA SER A 128 11.56 -2.59 -10.04
C SER A 128 10.90 -2.47 -11.41
N PRO A 129 11.49 -1.75 -12.37
CA PRO A 129 10.97 -1.71 -13.75
C PRO A 129 10.83 -3.10 -14.41
N GLY A 130 11.61 -4.09 -13.97
CA GLY A 130 11.57 -5.48 -14.47
C GLY A 130 10.60 -6.40 -13.71
N SER A 131 9.89 -5.92 -12.71
CA SER A 131 8.94 -6.76 -11.94
C SER A 131 7.74 -7.14 -12.80
N THR A 132 7.49 -8.45 -12.92
CA THR A 132 6.39 -9.01 -13.72
C THR A 132 5.34 -9.73 -12.88
N ARG A 133 5.66 -10.05 -11.63
CA ARG A 133 4.79 -10.77 -10.69
C ARG A 133 4.72 -10.00 -9.38
N THR A 134 3.53 -9.53 -9.03
CA THR A 134 3.36 -8.68 -7.84
C THR A 134 2.23 -9.17 -6.94
N LEU A 135 2.37 -8.92 -5.64
CA LEU A 135 1.29 -9.03 -4.67
C LEU A 135 0.91 -7.61 -4.23
N THR A 136 -0.38 -7.30 -4.33
CA THR A 136 -0.93 -6.01 -3.93
C THR A 136 -1.80 -6.16 -2.69
N VAL A 137 -1.63 -5.28 -1.73
CA VAL A 137 -2.49 -5.18 -0.54
C VAL A 137 -3.11 -3.80 -0.49
N ILE A 138 -4.44 -3.74 -0.48
CA ILE A 138 -5.22 -2.52 -0.24
C ILE A 138 -5.55 -2.46 1.25
N TRP A 139 -5.01 -1.46 1.94
CA TRP A 139 -5.19 -1.30 3.38
C TRP A 139 -6.52 -0.57 3.66
N GLY A 140 -7.57 -1.36 3.83
CA GLY A 140 -8.93 -0.88 4.05
C GLY A 140 -9.36 -0.96 5.51
N THR A 141 -10.49 -0.34 5.80
CA THR A 141 -11.12 -0.34 7.12
C THR A 141 -12.63 -0.49 6.99
N SER A 142 -13.26 -1.20 7.92
CA SER A 142 -14.71 -1.36 7.99
C SER A 142 -15.47 -0.04 8.18
N ARG A 143 -14.80 1.02 8.61
CA ARG A 143 -15.39 2.39 8.70
C ARG A 143 -15.68 3.01 7.34
N LEU A 144 -15.11 2.46 6.27
CA LEU A 144 -15.30 2.92 4.89
C LEU A 144 -15.95 1.77 4.09
N GLU A 145 -17.22 1.51 4.39
CA GLU A 145 -17.99 0.42 3.77
C GLU A 145 -17.91 0.47 2.24
N GLY A 146 -17.63 -0.68 1.63
CA GLY A 146 -17.53 -0.83 0.18
C GLY A 146 -16.26 -0.27 -0.45
N ARG A 147 -15.58 0.70 0.15
CA ARG A 147 -14.47 1.43 -0.47
C ARG A 147 -13.29 0.55 -0.87
N THR A 148 -12.93 -0.43 -0.05
CA THR A 148 -11.86 -1.38 -0.38
C THR A 148 -12.20 -2.19 -1.63
N ARG A 149 -13.45 -2.67 -1.73
CA ARG A 149 -13.95 -3.42 -2.90
C ARG A 149 -13.97 -2.56 -4.16
N GLU A 150 -14.44 -1.32 -4.05
CA GLU A 150 -14.46 -0.37 -5.17
C GLU A 150 -13.05 -0.01 -5.64
N SER A 151 -12.11 0.20 -4.70
CA SER A 151 -10.70 0.44 -5.01
C SER A 151 -10.09 -0.76 -5.72
N PHE A 152 -10.36 -1.99 -5.25
CA PHE A 152 -9.88 -3.21 -5.89
C PHE A 152 -10.48 -3.38 -7.29
N ALA A 153 -11.78 -3.19 -7.47
CA ALA A 153 -12.43 -3.30 -8.77
C ALA A 153 -11.85 -2.30 -9.78
N TRP A 154 -11.56 -1.09 -9.35
CA TRP A 154 -10.93 -0.08 -10.20
C TRP A 154 -9.47 -0.41 -10.51
N TYR A 155 -8.68 -0.80 -9.50
CA TYR A 155 -7.28 -1.23 -9.66
C TYR A 155 -7.17 -2.40 -10.65
N ARG A 156 -7.99 -3.43 -10.48
CA ARG A 156 -8.06 -4.60 -11.36
C ARG A 156 -8.36 -4.18 -12.81
N ARG A 157 -9.42 -3.38 -13.01
CA ARG A 157 -9.81 -2.93 -14.35
C ARG A 157 -8.69 -2.17 -15.07
N LEU A 158 -7.97 -1.31 -14.36
CA LEU A 158 -6.85 -0.57 -14.94
C LEU A 158 -5.69 -1.49 -15.32
N LEU A 159 -5.34 -2.45 -14.47
CA LEU A 159 -4.28 -3.41 -14.76
C LEU A 159 -4.65 -4.35 -15.93
N GLU A 160 -5.89 -4.86 -15.95
CA GLU A 160 -6.38 -5.70 -17.05
C GLU A 160 -6.39 -4.93 -18.39
N ALA A 161 -6.73 -3.64 -18.38
CA ALA A 161 -6.63 -2.79 -19.56
C ALA A 161 -5.19 -2.61 -20.07
N LEU A 162 -4.19 -2.77 -19.20
CA LEU A 162 -2.76 -2.79 -19.55
C LEU A 162 -2.23 -4.20 -19.87
N GLY A 163 -3.12 -5.20 -19.98
CA GLY A 163 -2.77 -6.57 -20.35
C GLY A 163 -2.31 -7.45 -19.18
N ALA A 164 -2.41 -6.99 -17.93
CA ALA A 164 -2.08 -7.82 -16.77
C ALA A 164 -3.18 -8.86 -16.48
N ARG A 165 -2.79 -9.99 -15.90
CA ARG A 165 -3.71 -10.95 -15.29
C ARG A 165 -3.80 -10.69 -13.79
N VAL A 166 -5.02 -10.47 -13.29
CA VAL A 166 -5.27 -10.18 -11.87
C VAL A 166 -6.12 -11.29 -11.27
N SER A 167 -5.64 -11.86 -10.16
CA SER A 167 -6.40 -12.81 -9.34
C SER A 167 -6.51 -12.27 -7.92
N GLU A 168 -7.62 -12.55 -7.27
CA GLU A 168 -7.84 -12.23 -5.86
C GLU A 168 -7.43 -13.43 -5.02
N SER A 169 -6.64 -13.19 -3.97
CA SER A 169 -6.34 -14.20 -2.97
C SER A 169 -7.24 -13.99 -1.76
N ALA A 170 -7.96 -15.02 -1.37
CA ALA A 170 -8.75 -14.98 -0.13
C ALA A 170 -7.80 -15.01 1.07
N THR A 171 -7.92 -14.01 1.96
CA THR A 171 -7.36 -14.10 3.31
C THR A 171 -8.24 -15.03 4.14
N ARG A 172 -7.66 -16.05 4.72
CA ARG A 172 -8.33 -16.91 5.70
C ARG A 172 -8.11 -16.35 7.10
#